data_2899ccd3988df93d3df7d065d5dcc281
#
_entry.id   2899ccd3988df93d3df7d065d5dcc281
#
_cell.length_a   1.000
_cell.length_b   1.000
_cell.length_c   1.000
_cell.angle_alpha   90.00
_cell.angle_beta   90.00
_cell.angle_gamma   90.00
#
_symmetry.space_group_name_H-M   'P 1'
#
loop_
_entity.id
_entity.type
_entity.pdbx_description
1 polymer ?
#
loop_
_entity_poly.entity_id
_entity_poly.type
_entity_poly.pdbx_seq_one_letter_code
_entity_poly.pdbx_strand_id
1 'polypeptide(L)'
;MSIRILFSVALGWAALSQAIAEDKLAIERVPEAKPRNVVFILTDDHRYDAMGFMGHPFLKTPHLDSMARNGVHLKNAFVTTSLCSPSRASILTGLYTHKHRVIDNNRLVPEGTVFFPQHLQKAGYETAYIGKWHMGGHTDKPRPGFDHWVSFRGQGTYLPSRNGLNVNGKKVPQKGYITDELTDYAVDWLRSRKRDKPFFMYLSHKAVHAKFTPAERHKGSFAEAEVVPPKSQANTAANYAGKPRWLKDQRNSWHGVDFAYHSGIDVEKFYKDYCEAFLAVDDSIGRVLKTLKEMGVHDDTLVIYMGDNGFMFGEHGLIDKRVAYETSIRVPMVMQCPELFGGGQVVEQVVANIDIAPTVFEAAGIKTPGYMDGLSFIPLGQGKDISWRDYFLYVYYWEKNFPQSPTVFALRGDRYKYITYYGLWDTDELYDIRSDPGETKNLIADSKLKPVVREMEDKLYGMLAESGGMFI
;
A
#
# COMPACT_ATOMS: atom_id res chain seq x y z
N MET A 1 -15.67 29.53 -40.27
CA MET A 1 -14.60 30.09 -39.42
C MET A 1 -14.47 29.41 -38.03
N SER A 2 -15.46 28.66 -37.57
CA SER A 2 -15.48 28.08 -36.19
C SER A 2 -14.68 26.79 -35.96
N ILE A 3 -14.41 25.98 -36.98
CA ILE A 3 -13.72 24.65 -36.81
C ILE A 3 -12.19 24.83 -36.64
N ARG A 4 -11.57 25.85 -37.26
CA ARG A 4 -10.12 26.07 -37.12
C ARG A 4 -9.69 26.59 -35.76
N ILE A 5 -10.57 27.28 -35.02
CA ILE A 5 -10.27 27.84 -33.68
C ILE A 5 -10.28 26.71 -32.63
N LEU A 6 -11.19 25.74 -32.74
CA LEU A 6 -11.25 24.60 -31.82
C LEU A 6 -10.02 23.67 -31.92
N PHE A 7 -9.48 23.46 -33.12
CA PHE A 7 -8.25 22.69 -33.32
C PHE A 7 -6.99 23.38 -32.77
N SER A 8 -6.91 24.69 -32.88
CA SER A 8 -5.76 25.47 -32.36
C SER A 8 -5.75 25.54 -30.83
N VAL A 9 -6.91 25.60 -30.19
CA VAL A 9 -7.01 25.59 -28.73
C VAL A 9 -6.66 24.19 -28.19
N ALA A 10 -7.16 23.10 -28.79
CA ALA A 10 -6.85 21.74 -28.36
C ALA A 10 -5.35 21.41 -28.52
N LEU A 11 -4.70 21.89 -29.62
CA LEU A 11 -3.25 21.73 -29.81
C LEU A 11 -2.43 22.55 -28.80
N GLY A 12 -2.89 23.73 -28.43
CA GLY A 12 -2.24 24.58 -27.40
C GLY A 12 -2.31 23.96 -26.00
N TRP A 13 -3.44 23.37 -25.63
CA TRP A 13 -3.61 22.68 -24.36
C TRP A 13 -2.78 21.38 -24.29
N ALA A 14 -2.72 20.62 -25.37
CA ALA A 14 -1.89 19.43 -25.47
C ALA A 14 -0.38 19.76 -25.37
N ALA A 15 0.08 20.82 -26.04
CA ALA A 15 1.47 21.27 -25.96
C ALA A 15 1.82 21.82 -24.57
N LEU A 16 0.92 22.54 -23.91
CA LEU A 16 1.12 23.06 -22.56
C LEU A 16 1.15 21.93 -21.52
N SER A 17 0.25 20.95 -21.62
CA SER A 17 0.25 19.78 -20.73
C SER A 17 1.49 18.91 -20.92
N GLN A 18 2.00 18.78 -22.13
CA GLN A 18 3.22 18.05 -22.43
C GLN A 18 4.46 18.80 -21.89
N ALA A 19 4.54 20.10 -22.04
CA ALA A 19 5.62 20.94 -21.48
C ALA A 19 5.64 20.91 -19.95
N ILE A 20 4.47 20.95 -19.30
CA ILE A 20 4.36 20.82 -17.83
C ILE A 20 4.78 19.43 -17.37
N ALA A 21 4.44 18.36 -18.11
CA ALA A 21 4.85 17.00 -17.80
C ALA A 21 6.36 16.79 -18.02
N GLU A 22 6.95 17.42 -19.03
CA GLU A 22 8.39 17.37 -19.27
C GLU A 22 9.20 18.10 -18.19
N ASP A 23 8.71 19.22 -17.67
CA ASP A 23 9.32 19.94 -16.55
C ASP A 23 9.26 19.09 -15.25
N LYS A 24 8.13 18.42 -14.99
CA LYS A 24 7.97 17.51 -13.86
C LYS A 24 8.89 16.29 -13.91
N LEU A 25 9.38 15.90 -15.07
CA LEU A 25 10.28 14.79 -15.28
C LEU A 25 11.77 15.20 -15.26
N ALA A 26 12.09 16.42 -14.85
CA ALA A 26 13.49 16.83 -14.68
C ALA A 26 14.19 15.89 -13.67
N ILE A 27 15.44 15.50 -13.98
CA ILE A 27 16.26 14.64 -13.14
C ILE A 27 17.44 15.43 -12.63
N GLU A 28 17.60 15.44 -11.32
CA GLU A 28 18.81 15.92 -10.67
C GLU A 28 19.52 14.73 -10.00
N ARG A 29 20.73 14.43 -10.44
CA ARG A 29 21.54 13.34 -9.87
C ARG A 29 22.26 13.82 -8.62
N VAL A 30 22.34 12.93 -7.63
CA VAL A 30 23.20 13.15 -6.47
C VAL A 30 24.64 12.84 -6.88
N PRO A 31 25.58 13.78 -6.75
CA PRO A 31 26.99 13.52 -7.08
C PRO A 31 27.53 12.29 -6.33
N GLU A 32 28.31 11.47 -7.01
CA GLU A 32 29.00 10.29 -6.46
C GLU A 32 28.07 9.19 -5.92
N ALA A 33 26.73 9.34 -5.99
CA ALA A 33 25.81 8.29 -5.60
C ALA A 33 25.89 7.11 -6.57
N LYS A 34 26.01 5.89 -6.02
CA LYS A 34 25.97 4.64 -6.78
C LYS A 34 24.51 4.27 -7.05
N PRO A 35 24.03 4.26 -8.31
CA PRO A 35 22.70 3.78 -8.62
C PRO A 35 22.56 2.29 -8.30
N ARG A 36 21.55 1.90 -7.53
CA ARG A 36 21.28 0.52 -7.12
C ARG A 36 20.14 -0.08 -7.91
N ASN A 37 20.13 -1.39 -8.03
CA ASN A 37 18.96 -2.11 -8.49
C ASN A 37 17.85 -2.02 -7.42
N VAL A 38 16.59 -2.02 -7.86
CA VAL A 38 15.45 -1.98 -6.93
C VAL A 38 14.41 -3.02 -7.32
N VAL A 39 13.96 -3.80 -6.34
CA VAL A 39 12.81 -4.69 -6.43
C VAL A 39 11.79 -4.24 -5.39
N PHE A 40 10.62 -3.84 -5.84
CA PHE A 40 9.50 -3.52 -4.98
C PHE A 40 8.42 -4.58 -5.11
N ILE A 41 8.13 -5.28 -4.01
CA ILE A 41 7.11 -6.34 -3.94
C ILE A 41 5.94 -5.81 -3.13
N LEU A 42 4.78 -5.69 -3.78
CA LEU A 42 3.54 -5.24 -3.17
C LEU A 42 2.53 -6.38 -3.07
N THR A 43 1.93 -6.52 -1.90
CA THR A 43 0.88 -7.51 -1.61
C THR A 43 -0.43 -6.78 -1.31
N ASP A 44 -1.55 -7.29 -1.83
CA ASP A 44 -2.88 -6.70 -1.65
C ASP A 44 -3.47 -7.12 -0.28
N ASP A 45 -4.09 -6.19 0.44
CA ASP A 45 -4.80 -6.45 1.70
C ASP A 45 -3.98 -7.16 2.80
N HIS A 46 -2.67 -6.91 2.88
CA HIS A 46 -1.82 -7.59 3.86
C HIS A 46 -1.76 -6.83 5.19
N ARG A 47 -2.37 -7.43 6.23
CA ARG A 47 -2.33 -6.87 7.59
C ARG A 47 -0.93 -6.98 8.23
N TYR A 48 -0.59 -5.97 9.01
CA TYR A 48 0.76 -5.77 9.57
C TYR A 48 1.27 -6.86 10.51
N ASP A 49 0.37 -7.64 11.10
CA ASP A 49 0.68 -8.70 12.09
C ASP A 49 0.62 -10.13 11.50
N ALA A 50 0.23 -10.29 10.23
CA ALA A 50 0.14 -11.59 9.58
C ALA A 50 1.50 -12.04 9.01
N MET A 51 2.51 -12.18 9.89
CA MET A 51 3.87 -12.61 9.55
C MET A 51 4.47 -13.41 10.71
N GLY A 52 5.33 -14.40 10.38
CA GLY A 52 5.95 -15.26 11.37
C GLY A 52 6.78 -14.50 12.41
N PHE A 53 7.63 -13.57 11.97
CA PHE A 53 8.48 -12.78 12.87
C PHE A 53 7.71 -11.76 13.75
N MET A 54 6.44 -11.50 13.43
CA MET A 54 5.53 -10.73 14.28
C MET A 54 4.85 -11.57 15.37
N GLY A 55 5.19 -12.86 15.46
CA GLY A 55 4.64 -13.77 16.48
C GLY A 55 3.25 -14.31 16.12
N HIS A 56 2.90 -14.36 14.83
CA HIS A 56 1.63 -14.95 14.40
C HIS A 56 1.49 -16.40 14.92
N PRO A 57 0.35 -16.80 15.50
CA PRO A 57 0.24 -18.08 16.22
C PRO A 57 0.49 -19.30 15.35
N PHE A 58 0.11 -19.30 14.09
CA PHE A 58 0.27 -20.44 13.19
C PHE A 58 0.90 -20.12 11.83
N LEU A 59 0.74 -18.92 11.29
CA LEU A 59 1.31 -18.52 10.01
C LEU A 59 2.84 -18.42 10.13
N LYS A 60 3.56 -19.15 9.28
CA LYS A 60 5.03 -19.08 9.14
C LYS A 60 5.37 -18.51 7.79
N THR A 61 6.26 -17.53 7.77
CA THR A 61 6.67 -16.79 6.58
C THR A 61 8.20 -16.76 6.45
N PRO A 62 8.83 -17.94 6.23
CA PRO A 62 10.28 -18.09 6.37
C PRO A 62 11.11 -17.15 5.52
N HIS A 63 10.62 -16.78 4.32
CA HIS A 63 11.33 -15.91 3.41
C HIS A 63 11.22 -14.44 3.81
N LEU A 64 10.02 -13.98 4.20
CA LEU A 64 9.80 -12.64 4.73
C LEU A 64 10.47 -12.45 6.09
N ASP A 65 10.41 -13.48 6.95
CA ASP A 65 11.13 -13.52 8.23
C ASP A 65 12.66 -13.40 8.02
N SER A 66 13.17 -14.04 6.96
CA SER A 66 14.58 -13.93 6.58
C SER A 66 14.94 -12.52 6.09
N MET A 67 14.05 -11.86 5.33
CA MET A 67 14.25 -10.46 4.94
C MET A 67 14.34 -9.55 6.17
N ALA A 68 13.44 -9.72 7.15
CA ALA A 68 13.43 -8.93 8.38
C ALA A 68 14.72 -9.15 9.22
N ARG A 69 15.18 -10.41 9.34
CA ARG A 69 16.40 -10.73 10.07
C ARG A 69 17.69 -10.21 9.40
N ASN A 70 17.72 -10.21 8.07
CA ASN A 70 18.90 -9.80 7.29
C ASN A 70 18.78 -8.40 6.70
N GLY A 71 17.82 -7.63 7.14
CA GLY A 71 17.52 -6.28 6.65
C GLY A 71 16.93 -5.41 7.74
N VAL A 72 15.92 -4.64 7.38
CA VAL A 72 15.28 -3.64 8.22
C VAL A 72 13.78 -3.88 8.27
N HIS A 73 13.20 -3.97 9.46
CA HIS A 73 11.77 -3.94 9.69
C HIS A 73 11.31 -2.51 10.01
N LEU A 74 10.48 -1.93 9.13
CA LEU A 74 9.85 -0.63 9.37
C LEU A 74 8.55 -0.89 10.14
N LYS A 75 8.64 -0.92 11.46
CA LYS A 75 7.59 -1.42 12.36
C LYS A 75 6.31 -0.59 12.31
N ASN A 76 6.42 0.72 12.09
CA ASN A 76 5.30 1.65 12.03
C ASN A 76 5.11 2.18 10.60
N ALA A 77 4.79 1.26 9.68
CA ALA A 77 4.51 1.59 8.29
C ALA A 77 3.00 1.70 8.04
N PHE A 78 2.58 2.77 7.36
CA PHE A 78 1.19 3.13 7.16
C PHE A 78 0.87 3.46 5.70
N VAL A 79 -0.43 3.44 5.38
CA VAL A 79 -0.94 3.92 4.09
C VAL A 79 -1.78 5.18 4.29
N THR A 80 -1.59 6.17 3.45
CA THR A 80 -2.28 7.46 3.52
C THR A 80 -3.77 7.37 3.19
N THR A 81 -4.18 6.27 2.55
CA THR A 81 -5.57 5.88 2.32
C THR A 81 -5.64 4.36 2.30
N SER A 82 -6.45 3.77 3.16
CA SER A 82 -6.61 2.31 3.24
C SER A 82 -7.61 1.81 2.19
N LEU A 83 -7.16 1.86 0.93
CA LEU A 83 -7.91 1.39 -0.24
C LEU A 83 -6.94 1.17 -1.40
N CYS A 84 -7.10 0.07 -2.14
CA CYS A 84 -6.15 -0.40 -3.16
C CYS A 84 -5.70 0.68 -4.15
N SER A 85 -6.62 1.27 -4.95
CA SER A 85 -6.25 2.23 -6.00
C SER A 85 -5.64 3.52 -5.46
N PRO A 86 -6.19 4.17 -4.42
CA PRO A 86 -5.58 5.33 -3.79
C PRO A 86 -4.19 5.05 -3.23
N SER A 87 -4.01 3.95 -2.49
CA SER A 87 -2.69 3.61 -1.93
C SER A 87 -1.65 3.33 -3.02
N ARG A 88 -2.03 2.61 -4.09
CA ARG A 88 -1.14 2.34 -5.24
C ARG A 88 -0.76 3.62 -5.98
N ALA A 89 -1.70 4.56 -6.12
CA ALA A 89 -1.41 5.88 -6.67
C ALA A 89 -0.46 6.67 -5.78
N SER A 90 -0.66 6.66 -4.46
CA SER A 90 0.25 7.28 -3.49
C SER A 90 1.67 6.71 -3.58
N ILE A 91 1.83 5.38 -3.68
CA ILE A 91 3.12 4.72 -3.88
C ILE A 91 3.80 5.21 -5.16
N LEU A 92 3.06 5.24 -6.27
CA LEU A 92 3.62 5.57 -7.60
C LEU A 92 3.90 7.05 -7.82
N THR A 93 3.25 7.93 -7.06
CA THR A 93 3.39 9.39 -7.22
C THR A 93 4.16 10.07 -6.10
N GLY A 94 4.29 9.44 -4.93
CA GLY A 94 4.83 10.06 -3.72
C GLY A 94 3.91 11.15 -3.14
N LEU A 95 2.60 11.14 -3.47
CA LEU A 95 1.63 12.19 -3.13
C LEU A 95 0.49 11.65 -2.26
N TYR A 96 -0.08 12.55 -1.46
CA TYR A 96 -1.36 12.30 -0.79
C TYR A 96 -2.51 12.14 -1.79
N THR A 97 -3.54 11.40 -1.38
CA THR A 97 -4.71 11.05 -2.21
C THR A 97 -5.43 12.26 -2.81
N HIS A 98 -5.57 13.35 -2.06
CA HIS A 98 -6.19 14.57 -2.56
C HIS A 98 -5.35 15.30 -3.63
N LYS A 99 -4.03 15.08 -3.68
CA LYS A 99 -3.15 15.65 -4.71
C LYS A 99 -3.16 14.83 -5.99
N HIS A 100 -3.05 13.50 -5.91
CA HIS A 100 -3.07 12.65 -7.11
C HIS A 100 -4.50 12.33 -7.60
N ARG A 101 -5.56 12.63 -6.83
CA ARG A 101 -6.98 12.57 -7.21
C ARG A 101 -7.54 11.17 -7.51
N VAL A 102 -6.80 10.11 -7.31
CA VAL A 102 -7.32 8.72 -7.35
C VAL A 102 -7.90 8.43 -5.96
N ILE A 103 -9.13 8.86 -5.71
CA ILE A 103 -9.74 8.87 -4.37
C ILE A 103 -10.49 7.58 -4.02
N ASP A 104 -10.81 6.77 -5.03
CA ASP A 104 -11.51 5.48 -4.89
C ASP A 104 -11.06 4.47 -5.97
N ASN A 105 -11.59 3.26 -5.90
CA ASN A 105 -11.25 2.18 -6.83
C ASN A 105 -11.86 2.36 -8.25
N ASN A 106 -12.71 3.33 -8.47
CA ASN A 106 -13.38 3.58 -9.75
C ASN A 106 -12.80 4.80 -10.49
N ARG A 107 -12.13 5.68 -9.78
CA ARG A 107 -11.53 6.88 -10.37
C ARG A 107 -10.39 6.53 -11.31
N LEU A 108 -10.44 7.14 -12.48
CA LEU A 108 -9.32 7.09 -13.43
C LEU A 108 -8.15 7.90 -12.90
N VAL A 109 -6.95 7.46 -13.22
CA VAL A 109 -5.76 8.29 -13.04
C VAL A 109 -5.90 9.55 -13.91
N PRO A 110 -5.78 10.76 -13.34
CA PRO A 110 -5.84 11.99 -14.12
C PRO A 110 -4.80 12.01 -15.24
N GLU A 111 -5.18 12.59 -16.38
CA GLU A 111 -4.25 12.78 -17.50
C GLU A 111 -3.07 13.65 -17.06
N GLY A 112 -1.87 13.34 -17.55
CA GLY A 112 -0.65 14.05 -17.16
C GLY A 112 -0.09 13.66 -15.80
N THR A 113 -0.66 12.66 -15.12
CA THR A 113 -0.06 12.11 -13.87
C THR A 113 1.29 11.50 -14.19
N VAL A 114 2.31 11.97 -13.48
CA VAL A 114 3.67 11.43 -13.57
C VAL A 114 3.87 10.38 -12.48
N PHE A 115 4.29 9.18 -12.86
CA PHE A 115 4.69 8.12 -11.97
C PHE A 115 6.21 8.08 -11.80
N PHE A 116 6.71 7.82 -10.60
CA PHE A 116 8.16 7.85 -10.34
C PHE A 116 8.99 6.94 -11.27
N PRO A 117 8.50 5.78 -11.77
CA PRO A 117 9.29 4.97 -12.70
C PRO A 117 9.62 5.67 -14.03
N GLN A 118 8.87 6.70 -14.43
CA GLN A 118 9.21 7.53 -15.60
C GLN A 118 10.53 8.30 -15.40
N HIS A 119 10.80 8.76 -14.17
CA HIS A 119 12.08 9.37 -13.81
C HIS A 119 13.21 8.34 -13.84
N LEU A 120 12.94 7.10 -13.39
CA LEU A 120 13.94 6.02 -13.46
C LEU A 120 14.31 5.67 -14.89
N GLN A 121 13.33 5.60 -15.81
CA GLN A 121 13.62 5.41 -17.25
C GLN A 121 14.51 6.54 -17.81
N LYS A 122 14.19 7.80 -17.49
CA LYS A 122 15.04 8.93 -17.86
C LYS A 122 16.45 8.84 -17.27
N ALA A 123 16.58 8.25 -16.07
CA ALA A 123 17.87 8.00 -15.43
C ALA A 123 18.62 6.80 -16.00
N GLY A 124 18.05 6.08 -16.97
CA GLY A 124 18.68 4.96 -17.65
C GLY A 124 18.38 3.59 -17.05
N TYR A 125 17.42 3.49 -16.15
CA TYR A 125 16.95 2.20 -15.62
C TYR A 125 16.15 1.42 -16.65
N GLU A 126 16.29 0.10 -16.61
CA GLU A 126 15.36 -0.83 -17.23
C GLU A 126 14.23 -1.11 -16.23
N THR A 127 12.95 -0.94 -16.64
CA THR A 127 11.82 -0.94 -15.72
C THR A 127 10.80 -2.00 -16.07
N ALA A 128 10.28 -2.72 -15.04
CA ALA A 128 9.22 -3.71 -15.20
C ALA A 128 8.09 -3.49 -14.20
N TYR A 129 6.87 -3.68 -14.68
CA TYR A 129 5.66 -3.84 -13.86
C TYR A 129 5.05 -5.20 -14.11
N ILE A 130 4.82 -5.97 -13.04
CA ILE A 130 4.28 -7.32 -13.12
C ILE A 130 3.21 -7.47 -12.04
N GLY A 131 1.93 -7.58 -12.44
CA GLY A 131 0.83 -7.86 -11.55
C GLY A 131 -0.35 -6.88 -11.56
N LYS A 132 -0.97 -6.68 -10.40
CA LYS A 132 -2.19 -5.91 -10.21
C LYS A 132 -1.92 -4.40 -10.29
N TRP A 133 -2.45 -3.76 -11.34
CA TRP A 133 -2.43 -2.30 -11.47
C TRP A 133 -3.58 -1.62 -10.72
N HIS A 134 -4.79 -2.02 -11.02
CA HIS A 134 -6.06 -1.64 -10.38
C HIS A 134 -6.38 -0.13 -10.31
N MET A 135 -5.70 0.72 -11.02
CA MET A 135 -6.04 2.14 -11.16
C MET A 135 -6.64 2.40 -12.52
N GLY A 136 -7.90 2.90 -12.54
CA GLY A 136 -8.67 3.05 -13.78
C GLY A 136 -9.24 1.72 -14.29
N GLY A 137 -9.77 0.92 -13.43
CA GLY A 137 -10.54 -0.32 -13.38
C GLY A 137 -10.77 -1.20 -14.61
N HIS A 138 -10.90 -0.64 -15.79
CA HIS A 138 -11.38 -1.39 -16.96
C HIS A 138 -10.31 -1.68 -18.01
N THR A 139 -9.05 -1.32 -17.76
CA THR A 139 -7.95 -1.51 -18.72
C THR A 139 -6.70 -2.05 -18.04
N ASP A 140 -6.05 -2.97 -18.75
CA ASP A 140 -4.76 -3.58 -18.38
C ASP A 140 -3.61 -3.16 -19.33
N LYS A 141 -3.84 -2.11 -20.14
CA LYS A 141 -2.84 -1.60 -21.09
C LYS A 141 -1.55 -1.15 -20.38
N PRO A 142 -0.38 -1.30 -21.02
CA PRO A 142 0.87 -0.76 -20.52
C PRO A 142 0.77 0.72 -20.11
N ARG A 143 1.50 1.10 -19.07
CA ARG A 143 1.52 2.44 -18.51
C ARG A 143 2.89 3.08 -18.68
N PRO A 144 2.97 4.43 -18.78
CA PRO A 144 4.24 5.13 -18.81
C PRO A 144 5.12 4.77 -17.61
N GLY A 145 6.43 4.70 -17.84
CA GLY A 145 7.40 4.39 -16.81
C GLY A 145 7.81 2.90 -16.75
N PHE A 146 7.29 2.05 -17.65
CA PHE A 146 7.61 0.62 -17.66
C PHE A 146 7.92 0.12 -19.06
N ASP A 147 9.13 -0.47 -19.23
CA ASP A 147 9.60 -1.07 -20.48
C ASP A 147 9.02 -2.49 -20.65
N HIS A 148 8.82 -3.20 -19.53
CA HIS A 148 8.18 -4.50 -19.49
C HIS A 148 6.89 -4.42 -18.68
N TRP A 149 5.82 -5.04 -19.21
CA TRP A 149 4.50 -4.95 -18.63
C TRP A 149 3.79 -6.29 -18.62
N VAL A 150 3.39 -6.75 -17.44
CA VAL A 150 2.48 -7.89 -17.25
C VAL A 150 1.39 -7.45 -16.30
N SER A 151 0.12 -7.45 -16.72
CA SER A 151 -0.97 -7.05 -15.86
C SER A 151 -2.29 -7.72 -16.26
N PHE A 152 -3.34 -7.43 -15.51
CA PHE A 152 -4.69 -7.92 -15.74
C PHE A 152 -5.73 -6.85 -15.38
N ARG A 153 -6.97 -7.02 -15.84
CA ARG A 153 -8.06 -6.07 -15.55
C ARG A 153 -8.55 -6.17 -14.12
N GLY A 154 -8.77 -5.02 -13.50
CA GLY A 154 -9.41 -4.90 -12.18
C GLY A 154 -8.68 -5.69 -11.10
N GLN A 155 -9.43 -6.52 -10.39
CA GLN A 155 -8.91 -7.36 -9.30
C GLN A 155 -8.20 -8.64 -9.76
N GLY A 156 -8.36 -9.04 -11.02
CA GLY A 156 -7.86 -10.33 -11.51
C GLY A 156 -8.53 -11.55 -10.84
N THR A 157 -8.01 -12.72 -11.14
CA THR A 157 -8.50 -14.00 -10.59
C THR A 157 -7.32 -14.84 -10.09
N TYR A 158 -7.54 -15.64 -9.04
CA TYR A 158 -6.48 -16.55 -8.54
C TYR A 158 -6.20 -17.69 -9.52
N LEU A 159 -7.23 -18.23 -10.11
CA LEU A 159 -7.18 -19.36 -11.06
C LEU A 159 -7.41 -18.85 -12.49
N PRO A 160 -7.00 -19.62 -13.51
CA PRO A 160 -7.19 -19.27 -14.90
C PRO A 160 -8.63 -18.85 -15.24
N SER A 161 -8.74 -17.77 -15.99
CA SER A 161 -10.02 -17.25 -16.44
C SER A 161 -9.94 -16.74 -17.89
N ARG A 162 -11.09 -16.51 -18.52
CA ARG A 162 -11.18 -15.96 -19.88
C ARG A 162 -10.57 -14.54 -20.01
N ASN A 163 -10.34 -13.85 -18.89
CA ASN A 163 -9.78 -12.50 -18.91
C ASN A 163 -8.29 -12.51 -19.26
N GLY A 164 -7.54 -13.54 -18.84
CA GLY A 164 -6.11 -13.67 -19.12
C GLY A 164 -5.27 -12.52 -18.57
N LEU A 165 -4.06 -12.41 -19.11
CA LEU A 165 -3.09 -11.38 -18.79
C LEU A 165 -2.83 -10.50 -20.02
N ASN A 166 -2.36 -9.28 -19.80
CA ASN A 166 -1.77 -8.41 -20.80
C ASN A 166 -0.25 -8.43 -20.64
N VAL A 167 0.46 -8.97 -21.63
CA VAL A 167 1.93 -8.98 -21.67
C VAL A 167 2.38 -8.04 -22.78
N ASN A 168 2.97 -6.91 -22.42
CA ASN A 168 3.48 -5.90 -23.35
C ASN A 168 2.46 -5.49 -24.44
N GLY A 169 1.19 -5.29 -24.02
CA GLY A 169 0.10 -4.90 -24.93
C GLY A 169 -0.62 -6.07 -25.61
N LYS A 170 -0.14 -7.31 -25.46
CA LYS A 170 -0.75 -8.50 -26.05
C LYS A 170 -1.51 -9.30 -24.98
N LYS A 171 -2.74 -9.71 -25.30
CA LYS A 171 -3.54 -10.58 -24.44
C LYS A 171 -3.02 -12.01 -24.53
N VAL A 172 -2.76 -12.63 -23.37
CA VAL A 172 -2.35 -14.04 -23.26
C VAL A 172 -3.23 -14.75 -22.22
N PRO A 173 -3.50 -16.06 -22.37
CA PRO A 173 -4.20 -16.83 -21.36
C PRO A 173 -3.41 -16.86 -20.03
N GLN A 174 -4.12 -16.75 -18.92
CA GLN A 174 -3.56 -17.14 -17.62
C GLN A 174 -3.47 -18.67 -17.58
N LYS A 175 -2.31 -19.21 -17.21
CA LYS A 175 -2.04 -20.66 -17.27
C LYS A 175 -2.18 -21.35 -15.93
N GLY A 176 -1.91 -20.65 -14.84
CA GLY A 176 -1.82 -21.24 -13.52
C GLY A 176 -2.36 -20.36 -12.40
N TYR A 177 -1.95 -20.69 -11.18
CA TYR A 177 -2.22 -19.87 -10.01
C TYR A 177 -1.52 -18.52 -10.14
N ILE A 178 -2.26 -17.44 -10.01
CA ILE A 178 -1.78 -16.11 -10.40
C ILE A 178 -0.50 -15.67 -9.68
N THR A 179 -0.35 -15.97 -8.39
CA THR A 179 0.85 -15.59 -7.64
C THR A 179 2.10 -16.27 -8.19
N ASP A 180 1.99 -17.55 -8.55
CA ASP A 180 3.09 -18.32 -9.14
C ASP A 180 3.42 -17.80 -10.55
N GLU A 181 2.39 -17.57 -11.36
CA GLU A 181 2.58 -17.11 -12.74
C GLU A 181 3.20 -15.71 -12.80
N LEU A 182 2.79 -14.78 -11.93
CA LEU A 182 3.43 -13.46 -11.81
C LEU A 182 4.90 -13.59 -11.35
N THR A 183 5.17 -14.54 -10.45
CA THR A 183 6.53 -14.83 -10.00
C THR A 183 7.39 -15.41 -11.11
N ASP A 184 6.83 -16.28 -11.96
CA ASP A 184 7.51 -16.82 -13.14
C ASP A 184 7.90 -15.67 -14.10
N TYR A 185 6.97 -14.77 -14.42
CA TYR A 185 7.27 -13.56 -15.22
C TYR A 185 8.35 -12.69 -14.60
N ALA A 186 8.35 -12.52 -13.29
CA ALA A 186 9.35 -11.72 -12.58
C ALA A 186 10.74 -12.36 -12.65
N VAL A 187 10.84 -13.65 -12.40
CA VAL A 187 12.09 -14.42 -12.47
C VAL A 187 12.62 -14.46 -13.90
N ASP A 188 11.77 -14.72 -14.89
CA ASP A 188 12.16 -14.76 -16.30
C ASP A 188 12.64 -13.40 -16.78
N TRP A 189 11.94 -12.31 -16.40
CA TRP A 189 12.40 -10.96 -16.73
C TRP A 189 13.76 -10.65 -16.10
N LEU A 190 13.97 -10.93 -14.82
CA LEU A 190 15.25 -10.73 -14.14
C LEU A 190 16.39 -11.46 -14.87
N ARG A 191 16.18 -12.71 -15.30
CA ARG A 191 17.19 -13.52 -16.00
C ARG A 191 17.42 -13.10 -17.44
N SER A 192 16.40 -12.61 -18.14
CA SER A 192 16.47 -12.26 -19.56
C SER A 192 17.07 -10.87 -19.85
N ARG A 193 17.11 -9.97 -18.83
CA ARG A 193 17.61 -8.60 -19.00
C ARG A 193 19.11 -8.55 -19.29
N LYS A 194 19.53 -7.52 -20.03
CA LYS A 194 20.94 -7.19 -20.19
C LYS A 194 21.48 -6.61 -18.87
N ARG A 195 22.69 -7.00 -18.48
CA ARG A 195 23.29 -6.61 -17.19
C ARG A 195 24.07 -5.29 -17.25
N ASP A 196 23.87 -4.48 -18.26
CA ASP A 196 24.57 -3.22 -18.53
C ASP A 196 23.89 -1.99 -17.91
N LYS A 197 22.65 -2.16 -17.39
CA LYS A 197 21.86 -1.08 -16.78
C LYS A 197 21.33 -1.48 -15.41
N PRO A 198 21.19 -0.51 -14.49
CA PRO A 198 20.42 -0.75 -13.28
C PRO A 198 18.95 -1.01 -13.63
N PHE A 199 18.23 -1.67 -12.73
CA PHE A 199 16.84 -2.01 -12.97
C PHE A 199 15.93 -1.65 -11.80
N PHE A 200 14.66 -1.44 -12.15
CA PHE A 200 13.53 -1.34 -11.24
C PHE A 200 12.46 -2.36 -11.62
N MET A 201 12.12 -3.26 -10.71
CA MET A 201 11.01 -4.19 -10.87
C MET A 201 9.94 -3.94 -9.81
N TYR A 202 8.69 -3.75 -10.26
CA TYR A 202 7.52 -3.65 -9.41
C TYR A 202 6.71 -4.94 -9.56
N LEU A 203 6.83 -5.86 -8.61
CA LEU A 203 6.04 -7.09 -8.53
C LEU A 203 4.83 -6.85 -7.60
N SER A 204 3.64 -6.81 -8.20
CA SER A 204 2.40 -6.44 -7.54
C SER A 204 1.44 -7.63 -7.50
N HIS A 205 1.43 -8.38 -6.40
CA HIS A 205 0.55 -9.53 -6.26
C HIS A 205 -0.93 -9.13 -6.12
N LYS A 206 -1.84 -10.00 -6.65
CA LYS A 206 -3.24 -9.97 -6.30
C LYS A 206 -3.49 -10.50 -4.89
N ALA A 207 -2.71 -11.50 -4.47
CA ALA A 207 -2.78 -12.02 -3.12
C ALA A 207 -2.37 -10.93 -2.11
N VAL A 208 -3.04 -10.81 -1.00
CA VAL A 208 -4.12 -11.68 -0.52
C VAL A 208 -5.48 -10.97 -0.54
N HIS A 209 -5.97 -10.58 -1.69
CA HIS A 209 -7.29 -9.95 -1.84
C HIS A 209 -8.41 -11.00 -1.89
N ALA A 210 -9.53 -10.70 -1.27
CA ALA A 210 -10.72 -11.55 -1.29
C ALA A 210 -11.25 -11.81 -2.74
N LYS A 211 -11.93 -12.96 -3.05
CA LYS A 211 -12.10 -14.07 -2.11
C LYS A 211 -10.80 -14.85 -2.06
N PHE A 212 -10.27 -15.05 -0.88
CA PHE A 212 -8.99 -15.73 -0.68
C PHE A 212 -9.05 -17.16 -1.23
N THR A 213 -8.18 -17.46 -2.17
CA THR A 213 -8.09 -18.79 -2.77
C THR A 213 -6.64 -19.23 -2.66
N PRO A 214 -6.30 -20.18 -1.78
CA PRO A 214 -4.93 -20.65 -1.63
C PRO A 214 -4.46 -21.42 -2.86
N ALA A 215 -3.15 -21.46 -3.06
CA ALA A 215 -2.54 -22.39 -3.99
C ALA A 215 -2.81 -23.85 -3.50
N GLU A 216 -3.00 -24.80 -4.42
CA GLU A 216 -3.35 -26.17 -4.07
C GLU A 216 -2.37 -26.82 -3.08
N ARG A 217 -1.07 -26.49 -3.19
CA ARG A 217 -0.02 -26.97 -2.27
C ARG A 217 -0.13 -26.41 -0.83
N HIS A 218 -0.89 -25.34 -0.65
CA HIS A 218 -1.06 -24.67 0.65
C HIS A 218 -2.46 -24.83 1.25
N LYS A 219 -3.37 -25.39 0.47
CA LYS A 219 -4.76 -25.59 0.87
C LYS A 219 -4.87 -26.55 2.04
N GLY A 220 -5.57 -26.12 3.08
CA GLY A 220 -5.74 -26.90 4.30
C GLY A 220 -4.55 -26.88 5.26
N SER A 221 -3.51 -26.07 4.99
CA SER A 221 -2.33 -25.95 5.87
C SER A 221 -2.68 -25.53 7.30
N PHE A 222 -3.80 -24.82 7.47
CA PHE A 222 -4.26 -24.30 8.76
C PHE A 222 -5.64 -24.84 9.16
N ALA A 223 -6.05 -26.02 8.64
CA ALA A 223 -7.36 -26.59 8.95
C ALA A 223 -7.59 -26.74 10.47
N GLU A 224 -6.56 -27.24 11.18
CA GLU A 224 -6.59 -27.51 12.63
C GLU A 224 -6.16 -26.29 13.48
N ALA A 225 -5.83 -25.15 12.87
CA ALA A 225 -5.41 -23.96 13.61
C ALA A 225 -6.59 -23.33 14.36
N GLU A 226 -6.39 -22.89 15.58
CA GLU A 226 -7.36 -22.12 16.35
C GLU A 226 -7.24 -20.64 15.97
N VAL A 227 -8.36 -20.03 15.57
CA VAL A 227 -8.47 -18.59 15.32
C VAL A 227 -9.22 -17.93 16.46
N VAL A 228 -8.53 -17.10 17.22
CA VAL A 228 -9.14 -16.35 18.32
C VAL A 228 -9.69 -15.04 17.77
N PRO A 229 -11.01 -14.83 17.76
CA PRO A 229 -11.58 -13.56 17.27
C PRO A 229 -11.17 -12.39 18.17
N PRO A 230 -10.99 -11.17 17.60
CA PRO A 230 -10.68 -9.98 18.38
C PRO A 230 -11.76 -9.71 19.45
N LYS A 231 -11.35 -9.34 20.67
CA LYS A 231 -12.31 -9.02 21.75
C LYS A 231 -13.29 -7.92 21.34
N SER A 232 -12.84 -6.96 20.52
CA SER A 232 -13.67 -5.87 19.98
C SER A 232 -14.71 -6.32 18.93
N GLN A 233 -14.71 -7.60 18.52
CA GLN A 233 -15.70 -8.15 17.60
C GLN A 233 -17.09 -8.29 18.24
N ALA A 234 -17.14 -8.57 19.55
CA ALA A 234 -18.39 -8.87 20.24
C ALA A 234 -19.37 -7.68 20.19
N ASN A 235 -20.64 -7.94 19.85
CA ASN A 235 -21.70 -6.93 19.81
C ASN A 235 -22.21 -6.62 21.21
N THR A 236 -21.41 -5.94 22.01
CA THR A 236 -21.75 -5.57 23.39
C THR A 236 -21.78 -4.06 23.56
N ALA A 237 -22.58 -3.58 24.52
CA ALA A 237 -22.59 -2.15 24.85
C ALA A 237 -21.20 -1.62 25.24
N ALA A 238 -20.38 -2.43 25.90
CA ALA A 238 -19.03 -2.06 26.31
C ALA A 238 -18.11 -1.80 25.11
N ASN A 239 -18.19 -2.60 24.04
CA ASN A 239 -17.35 -2.42 22.85
C ASN A 239 -17.70 -1.16 22.04
N TYR A 240 -18.94 -0.63 22.21
CA TYR A 240 -19.38 0.59 21.50
C TYR A 240 -19.50 1.80 22.42
N ALA A 241 -19.18 1.67 23.70
CA ALA A 241 -19.24 2.79 24.64
C ALA A 241 -18.30 3.93 24.21
N GLY A 242 -18.88 5.12 23.99
CA GLY A 242 -18.15 6.32 23.57
C GLY A 242 -17.62 6.30 22.12
N LYS A 243 -17.91 5.27 21.35
CA LYS A 243 -17.55 5.20 19.92
C LYS A 243 -18.63 5.78 19.02
N PRO A 244 -18.30 6.17 17.78
CA PRO A 244 -19.28 6.68 16.82
C PRO A 244 -20.39 5.64 16.57
N ARG A 245 -21.60 6.11 16.41
CA ARG A 245 -22.77 5.26 16.17
C ARG A 245 -22.67 4.50 14.86
N TRP A 246 -22.16 5.15 13.80
CA TRP A 246 -22.00 4.54 12.48
C TRP A 246 -21.19 3.24 12.54
N LEU A 247 -20.22 3.14 13.45
CA LEU A 247 -19.38 1.95 13.62
C LEU A 247 -20.20 0.71 13.98
N LYS A 248 -21.17 0.86 14.91
CA LYS A 248 -22.08 -0.22 15.27
C LYS A 248 -23.05 -0.54 14.14
N ASP A 249 -23.57 0.48 13.48
CA ASP A 249 -24.54 0.32 12.38
C ASP A 249 -23.88 -0.38 11.18
N GLN A 250 -22.57 -0.20 10.98
CA GLN A 250 -21.83 -0.85 9.90
C GLN A 250 -21.68 -2.37 10.05
N ARG A 251 -21.90 -2.96 11.23
CA ARG A 251 -21.87 -4.42 11.41
C ARG A 251 -22.76 -5.18 10.43
N ASN A 252 -23.88 -4.60 10.04
CA ASN A 252 -24.85 -5.18 9.11
C ASN A 252 -24.63 -4.73 7.65
N SER A 253 -23.48 -4.16 7.35
CA SER A 253 -23.07 -3.78 5.99
C SER A 253 -22.09 -4.79 5.39
N TRP A 254 -21.72 -4.58 4.13
CA TRP A 254 -20.67 -5.34 3.47
C TRP A 254 -19.34 -5.41 4.21
N HIS A 255 -19.05 -4.39 5.03
CA HIS A 255 -17.83 -4.26 5.81
C HIS A 255 -18.03 -4.64 7.28
N GLY A 256 -19.16 -5.28 7.59
CA GLY A 256 -19.48 -5.73 8.94
C GLY A 256 -19.47 -7.25 9.08
N VAL A 257 -19.14 -7.75 10.28
CA VAL A 257 -19.08 -9.20 10.55
C VAL A 257 -20.43 -9.89 10.48
N ASP A 258 -21.54 -9.16 10.72
CA ASP A 258 -22.88 -9.74 10.78
C ASP A 258 -23.48 -9.94 9.37
N PHE A 259 -22.94 -9.28 8.34
CA PHE A 259 -23.34 -9.44 6.93
C PHE A 259 -22.18 -9.78 5.99
N ALA A 260 -20.98 -9.74 6.45
CA ALA A 260 -19.68 -9.92 5.84
C ALA A 260 -19.70 -10.38 4.35
N TYR A 261 -19.27 -9.54 3.43
CA TYR A 261 -19.04 -9.85 2.02
C TYR A 261 -20.15 -10.69 1.35
N HIS A 262 -21.43 -10.42 1.62
CA HIS A 262 -22.61 -11.11 1.06
C HIS A 262 -23.27 -12.18 1.92
N SER A 263 -23.22 -12.09 3.23
CA SER A 263 -23.87 -13.03 4.16
C SER A 263 -23.25 -14.44 4.19
N GLY A 264 -23.22 -15.05 5.37
CA GLY A 264 -22.84 -16.45 5.53
C GLY A 264 -21.34 -16.76 5.39
N ILE A 265 -20.45 -15.77 5.50
CA ILE A 265 -19.01 -16.03 5.62
C ILE A 265 -18.71 -16.48 7.06
N ASP A 266 -18.13 -17.69 7.16
CA ASP A 266 -17.40 -18.10 8.36
C ASP A 266 -16.10 -17.30 8.43
N VAL A 267 -16.02 -16.34 9.37
CA VAL A 267 -14.87 -15.43 9.53
C VAL A 267 -13.60 -16.18 9.87
N GLU A 268 -13.70 -17.27 10.65
CA GLU A 268 -12.56 -18.12 10.98
C GLU A 268 -11.99 -18.81 9.74
N LYS A 269 -12.85 -19.47 8.96
CA LYS A 269 -12.44 -20.08 7.69
C LYS A 269 -11.88 -19.05 6.74
N PHE A 270 -12.49 -17.88 6.66
CA PHE A 270 -12.07 -16.79 5.79
C PHE A 270 -10.65 -16.29 6.15
N TYR A 271 -10.34 -16.23 7.45
CA TYR A 271 -9.01 -15.89 7.93
C TYR A 271 -7.98 -17.00 7.66
N LYS A 272 -8.36 -18.27 7.82
CA LYS A 272 -7.50 -19.39 7.45
C LYS A 272 -7.17 -19.40 5.96
N ASP A 273 -8.18 -19.24 5.09
CA ASP A 273 -8.00 -19.13 3.63
C ASP A 273 -7.08 -17.95 3.25
N TYR A 274 -7.19 -16.82 3.96
CA TYR A 274 -6.31 -15.67 3.82
C TYR A 274 -4.84 -16.03 4.14
N CYS A 275 -4.60 -16.65 5.28
CA CYS A 275 -3.26 -17.06 5.70
C CYS A 275 -2.67 -18.10 4.74
N GLU A 276 -3.49 -19.06 4.27
CA GLU A 276 -3.06 -20.07 3.28
C GLU A 276 -2.72 -19.44 1.92
N ALA A 277 -3.51 -18.45 1.46
CA ALA A 277 -3.21 -17.74 0.23
C ALA A 277 -1.92 -16.92 0.32
N PHE A 278 -1.56 -16.44 1.52
CA PHE A 278 -0.33 -15.70 1.75
C PHE A 278 0.93 -16.56 1.61
N LEU A 279 0.87 -17.86 1.91
CA LEU A 279 2.04 -18.76 1.79
C LEU A 279 2.65 -18.75 0.39
N ALA A 280 1.83 -18.62 -0.65
CA ALA A 280 2.32 -18.51 -2.02
C ALA A 280 3.06 -17.17 -2.29
N VAL A 281 2.73 -16.11 -1.55
CA VAL A 281 3.47 -14.84 -1.62
C VAL A 281 4.83 -15.00 -0.95
N ASP A 282 4.90 -15.66 0.19
CA ASP A 282 6.18 -15.94 0.85
C ASP A 282 7.09 -16.81 -0.05
N ASP A 283 6.54 -17.85 -0.70
CA ASP A 283 7.25 -18.63 -1.73
C ASP A 283 7.79 -17.73 -2.85
N SER A 284 6.99 -16.77 -3.32
CA SER A 284 7.37 -15.81 -4.36
C SER A 284 8.57 -14.96 -3.94
N ILE A 285 8.53 -14.42 -2.72
CA ILE A 285 9.65 -13.66 -2.14
C ILE A 285 10.93 -14.50 -2.16
N GLY A 286 10.84 -15.75 -1.69
CA GLY A 286 11.96 -16.69 -1.68
C GLY A 286 12.55 -16.92 -3.06
N ARG A 287 11.70 -17.09 -4.08
CA ARG A 287 12.13 -17.28 -5.48
C ARG A 287 12.82 -16.06 -6.05
N VAL A 288 12.28 -14.85 -5.80
CA VAL A 288 12.90 -13.59 -6.24
C VAL A 288 14.26 -13.39 -5.58
N LEU A 289 14.38 -13.52 -4.26
CA LEU A 289 15.65 -13.38 -3.54
C LEU A 289 16.69 -14.41 -3.99
N LYS A 290 16.29 -15.67 -4.21
CA LYS A 290 17.14 -16.71 -4.77
C LYS A 290 17.67 -16.31 -6.15
N THR A 291 16.80 -15.80 -7.02
CA THR A 291 17.19 -15.37 -8.38
C THR A 291 18.21 -14.23 -8.33
N LEU A 292 18.01 -13.22 -7.46
CA LEU A 292 18.97 -12.12 -7.30
C LEU A 292 20.35 -12.61 -6.83
N LYS A 293 20.38 -13.61 -5.92
CA LYS A 293 21.62 -14.26 -5.47
C LYS A 293 22.32 -15.03 -6.59
N GLU A 294 21.57 -15.84 -7.34
CA GLU A 294 22.08 -16.59 -8.50
C GLU A 294 22.65 -15.67 -9.59
N MET A 295 22.08 -14.48 -9.73
CA MET A 295 22.56 -13.45 -10.65
C MET A 295 23.79 -12.67 -10.13
N GLY A 296 24.13 -12.79 -8.85
CA GLY A 296 25.22 -12.06 -8.20
C GLY A 296 24.93 -10.57 -7.99
N VAL A 297 23.65 -10.16 -7.94
CA VAL A 297 23.23 -8.75 -7.77
C VAL A 297 22.46 -8.50 -6.47
N HIS A 298 22.27 -9.51 -5.63
CA HIS A 298 21.50 -9.44 -4.41
C HIS A 298 22.00 -8.34 -3.45
N ASP A 299 23.32 -8.25 -3.28
CA ASP A 299 23.90 -7.37 -2.26
C ASP A 299 23.77 -5.89 -2.62
N ASP A 300 23.66 -5.58 -3.93
CA ASP A 300 23.48 -4.25 -4.50
C ASP A 300 22.03 -3.98 -4.96
N THR A 301 21.08 -4.80 -4.56
CA THR A 301 19.66 -4.63 -4.88
C THR A 301 18.89 -4.26 -3.64
N LEU A 302 18.23 -3.09 -3.64
CA LEU A 302 17.26 -2.72 -2.63
C LEU A 302 15.96 -3.48 -2.88
N VAL A 303 15.67 -4.48 -2.05
CA VAL A 303 14.40 -5.20 -2.06
C VAL A 303 13.50 -4.62 -0.98
N ILE A 304 12.34 -4.11 -1.37
CA ILE A 304 11.30 -3.59 -0.46
C ILE A 304 10.06 -4.48 -0.59
N TYR A 305 9.55 -4.96 0.52
CA TYR A 305 8.26 -5.64 0.63
C TYR A 305 7.27 -4.77 1.39
N MET A 306 6.02 -4.68 0.91
CA MET A 306 4.97 -3.88 1.55
C MET A 306 3.56 -4.42 1.24
N GLY A 307 2.59 -4.20 2.15
CA GLY A 307 1.15 -4.30 1.88
C GLY A 307 0.58 -3.00 1.29
N ASP A 308 -0.40 -3.06 0.38
CA ASP A 308 -1.04 -1.85 -0.15
C ASP A 308 -2.05 -1.23 0.80
N ASN A 309 -2.64 -1.99 1.67
CA ASN A 309 -3.43 -1.61 2.84
C ASN A 309 -3.53 -2.79 3.81
N GLY A 310 -3.93 -2.53 5.05
CA GLY A 310 -4.27 -3.55 6.02
C GLY A 310 -5.64 -4.17 5.75
N PHE A 311 -6.07 -5.06 6.63
CA PHE A 311 -7.36 -5.74 6.54
C PHE A 311 -7.84 -6.15 7.93
N MET A 312 -9.13 -5.97 8.24
CA MET A 312 -9.75 -6.35 9.50
C MET A 312 -10.49 -7.67 9.36
N PHE A 313 -10.39 -8.51 10.40
CA PHE A 313 -11.10 -9.78 10.52
C PHE A 313 -11.93 -9.83 11.81
N GLY A 314 -12.70 -8.78 12.06
CA GLY A 314 -13.62 -8.69 13.18
C GLY A 314 -13.31 -7.57 14.17
N GLU A 315 -12.17 -6.92 14.09
CA GLU A 315 -11.87 -5.77 14.94
C GLU A 315 -12.98 -4.72 14.82
N HIS A 316 -13.48 -4.25 15.96
CA HIS A 316 -14.62 -3.32 16.07
C HIS A 316 -15.93 -3.83 15.44
N GLY A 317 -16.03 -5.14 15.16
CA GLY A 317 -17.16 -5.72 14.44
C GLY A 317 -17.11 -5.51 12.93
N LEU A 318 -15.97 -5.14 12.39
CA LEU A 318 -15.76 -4.85 10.97
C LEU A 318 -14.95 -5.95 10.25
N ILE A 319 -15.17 -6.04 8.97
CA ILE A 319 -14.37 -6.79 8.01
C ILE A 319 -13.97 -5.83 6.87
N ASP A 320 -12.84 -6.06 6.22
CA ASP A 320 -12.32 -5.23 5.14
C ASP A 320 -11.39 -4.11 5.65
N LYS A 321 -11.47 -2.94 5.08
CA LYS A 321 -10.62 -1.76 5.29
C LYS A 321 -11.48 -0.49 5.23
N ARG A 322 -10.98 0.67 4.82
CA ARG A 322 -11.71 1.94 4.64
C ARG A 322 -11.97 2.74 5.91
N VAL A 323 -11.26 2.42 6.96
CA VAL A 323 -11.32 3.08 8.26
C VAL A 323 -9.93 3.43 8.76
N ALA A 324 -9.83 4.29 9.78
CA ALA A 324 -8.54 4.77 10.29
C ALA A 324 -7.95 3.92 11.42
N TYR A 325 -8.50 2.74 11.72
CA TYR A 325 -7.95 1.85 12.75
C TYR A 325 -6.63 1.20 12.30
N GLU A 326 -5.72 0.94 13.25
CA GLU A 326 -4.37 0.40 12.98
C GLU A 326 -4.41 -0.83 12.06
N THR A 327 -5.30 -1.77 12.29
CA THR A 327 -5.44 -2.98 11.46
C THR A 327 -5.82 -2.71 10.00
N SER A 328 -6.43 -1.55 9.72
CA SER A 328 -6.78 -1.11 8.38
C SER A 328 -5.67 -0.31 7.72
N ILE A 329 -5.00 0.59 8.46
CA ILE A 329 -4.06 1.57 7.88
C ILE A 329 -2.60 1.16 8.00
N ARG A 330 -2.26 0.30 8.97
CA ARG A 330 -0.90 -0.19 9.20
C ARG A 330 -0.64 -1.42 8.34
N VAL A 331 0.52 -1.45 7.72
CA VAL A 331 0.92 -2.51 6.77
C VAL A 331 2.28 -3.09 7.14
N PRO A 332 2.57 -4.34 6.76
CA PRO A 332 3.92 -4.85 6.84
C PRO A 332 4.82 -4.06 5.90
N MET A 333 6.03 -3.73 6.36
CA MET A 333 7.07 -3.17 5.51
C MET A 333 8.44 -3.66 5.97
N VAL A 334 9.14 -4.31 5.06
CA VAL A 334 10.49 -4.85 5.28
C VAL A 334 11.35 -4.48 4.09
N MET A 335 12.60 -4.08 4.33
CA MET A 335 13.57 -3.85 3.27
C MET A 335 14.88 -4.58 3.53
N GLN A 336 15.56 -4.97 2.45
CA GLN A 336 16.86 -5.62 2.51
C GLN A 336 17.76 -5.10 1.37
N CYS A 337 18.97 -4.76 1.70
CA CYS A 337 20.07 -4.49 0.78
C CYS A 337 21.38 -4.59 1.58
N PRO A 338 22.14 -5.70 1.49
CA PRO A 338 23.34 -5.92 2.30
C PRO A 338 24.37 -4.79 2.24
N GLU A 339 24.54 -4.15 1.08
CA GLU A 339 25.45 -3.00 0.97
C GLU A 339 24.93 -1.70 1.64
N LEU A 340 23.63 -1.61 1.93
CA LEU A 340 23.06 -0.41 2.57
C LEU A 340 22.81 -0.59 4.07
N PHE A 341 22.44 -1.81 4.49
CA PHE A 341 21.92 -2.05 5.83
C PHE A 341 22.58 -3.25 6.48
N GLY A 342 22.90 -3.11 7.78
CA GLY A 342 23.09 -4.28 8.64
C GLY A 342 21.79 -5.05 8.83
N GLY A 343 21.89 -6.32 9.20
CA GLY A 343 20.71 -7.16 9.46
C GLY A 343 20.05 -6.88 10.81
N GLY A 344 18.75 -7.22 10.93
CA GLY A 344 18.01 -7.23 12.19
C GLY A 344 17.66 -5.86 12.76
N GLN A 345 17.69 -4.82 11.95
CA GLN A 345 17.33 -3.47 12.39
C GLN A 345 15.82 -3.27 12.46
N VAL A 346 15.35 -2.52 13.43
CA VAL A 346 13.94 -2.12 13.57
C VAL A 346 13.87 -0.61 13.60
N VAL A 347 13.08 -0.04 12.67
CA VAL A 347 12.77 1.38 12.59
C VAL A 347 11.43 1.62 13.28
N GLU A 348 11.43 2.40 14.36
CA GLU A 348 10.23 2.74 15.15
C GLU A 348 9.53 4.00 14.64
N GLN A 349 10.20 4.81 13.81
CA GLN A 349 9.61 6.02 13.23
C GLN A 349 8.43 5.66 12.31
N VAL A 350 7.47 6.58 12.23
CA VAL A 350 6.31 6.46 11.36
C VAL A 350 6.71 6.69 9.91
N VAL A 351 6.59 5.67 9.07
CA VAL A 351 6.79 5.76 7.62
C VAL A 351 5.47 5.55 6.88
N ALA A 352 5.39 6.05 5.66
CA ALA A 352 4.16 6.00 4.88
C ALA A 352 4.40 5.48 3.45
N ASN A 353 3.34 5.01 2.79
CA ASN A 353 3.40 4.55 1.40
C ASN A 353 3.86 5.62 0.41
N ILE A 354 3.67 6.92 0.72
CA ILE A 354 4.20 8.05 -0.07
C ILE A 354 5.73 8.15 -0.04
N ASP A 355 6.38 7.48 0.91
CA ASP A 355 7.84 7.48 1.09
C ASP A 355 8.56 6.52 0.16
N ILE A 356 7.83 5.61 -0.51
CA ILE A 356 8.41 4.62 -1.43
C ILE A 356 9.11 5.30 -2.60
N ALA A 357 8.46 6.27 -3.27
CA ALA A 357 9.05 6.97 -4.41
C ALA A 357 10.35 7.72 -4.04
N PRO A 358 10.39 8.54 -2.97
CA PRO A 358 11.63 9.17 -2.48
C PRO A 358 12.73 8.17 -2.11
N THR A 359 12.37 7.05 -1.49
CA THR A 359 13.33 5.98 -1.13
C THR A 359 13.95 5.33 -2.36
N VAL A 360 13.15 5.07 -3.39
CA VAL A 360 13.65 4.54 -4.65
C VAL A 360 14.53 5.56 -5.37
N PHE A 361 14.21 6.85 -5.32
CA PHE A 361 15.05 7.90 -5.89
C PHE A 361 16.40 7.99 -5.19
N GLU A 362 16.45 7.95 -3.86
CA GLU A 362 17.72 7.93 -3.14
C GLU A 362 18.56 6.70 -3.51
N ALA A 363 17.94 5.50 -3.58
CA ALA A 363 18.62 4.29 -4.02
C ALA A 363 19.14 4.39 -5.48
N ALA A 364 18.46 5.15 -6.32
CA ALA A 364 18.85 5.41 -7.72
C ALA A 364 19.87 6.55 -7.86
N GLY A 365 20.26 7.21 -6.79
CA GLY A 365 21.14 8.38 -6.83
C GLY A 365 20.50 9.61 -7.50
N ILE A 366 19.19 9.77 -7.33
CA ILE A 366 18.39 10.87 -7.89
C ILE A 366 17.79 11.66 -6.73
N LYS A 367 17.81 12.98 -6.81
CA LYS A 367 17.10 13.83 -5.84
C LYS A 367 15.59 13.65 -6.00
N THR A 368 14.88 13.58 -4.88
CA THR A 368 13.42 13.59 -4.86
C THR A 368 12.89 14.90 -5.40
N PRO A 369 11.98 14.89 -6.39
CA PRO A 369 11.34 16.12 -6.86
C PRO A 369 10.58 16.82 -5.74
N GLY A 370 10.74 18.15 -5.65
CA GLY A 370 10.17 18.96 -4.57
C GLY A 370 8.63 19.01 -4.48
N TYR A 371 7.91 18.46 -5.47
CA TYR A 371 6.46 18.36 -5.43
C TYR A 371 5.93 17.12 -4.68
N MET A 372 6.80 16.15 -4.35
CA MET A 372 6.41 14.94 -3.63
C MET A 372 6.30 15.22 -2.11
N ASP A 373 5.36 14.54 -1.47
CA ASP A 373 5.06 14.69 -0.05
C ASP A 373 5.87 13.73 0.84
N GLY A 374 6.38 12.65 0.24
CA GLY A 374 7.12 11.62 0.94
C GLY A 374 8.57 11.98 1.25
N LEU A 375 9.19 11.19 2.11
CA LEU A 375 10.59 11.29 2.54
C LEU A 375 11.28 9.93 2.35
N SER A 376 12.57 9.91 2.03
CA SER A 376 13.30 8.63 1.97
C SER A 376 13.60 8.09 3.36
N PHE A 377 13.27 6.83 3.59
CA PHE A 377 13.57 6.13 4.85
C PHE A 377 14.89 5.33 4.82
N ILE A 378 15.73 5.44 3.77
CA ILE A 378 17.07 4.80 3.75
C ILE A 378 17.91 5.25 4.95
N PRO A 379 17.99 6.56 5.28
CA PRO A 379 18.77 6.98 6.43
C PRO A 379 18.31 6.39 7.77
N LEU A 380 16.98 6.21 7.95
CA LEU A 380 16.44 5.53 9.13
C LEU A 380 16.90 4.08 9.21
N GLY A 381 16.84 3.36 8.07
CA GLY A 381 17.33 1.99 7.96
C GLY A 381 18.84 1.86 8.18
N GLN A 382 19.60 2.93 7.98
CA GLN A 382 21.03 3.01 8.29
C GLN A 382 21.31 3.39 9.75
N GLY A 383 20.26 3.58 10.57
CA GLY A 383 20.39 4.01 11.96
C GLY A 383 20.86 5.45 12.12
N LYS A 384 20.72 6.30 11.10
CA LYS A 384 21.09 7.71 11.17
C LYS A 384 20.06 8.49 11.98
N ASP A 385 20.56 9.36 12.85
CA ASP A 385 19.72 10.35 13.55
C ASP A 385 19.41 11.50 12.60
N ILE A 386 18.18 11.57 12.15
CA ILE A 386 17.69 12.60 11.23
C ILE A 386 16.37 13.18 11.72
N SER A 387 16.09 14.42 11.36
CA SER A 387 14.75 14.97 11.54
C SER A 387 13.73 14.18 10.72
N TRP A 388 12.67 13.75 11.36
CA TRP A 388 11.61 12.95 10.76
C TRP A 388 10.24 13.52 11.13
N ARG A 389 9.17 13.04 10.45
CA ARG A 389 7.81 13.48 10.76
C ARG A 389 7.35 13.00 12.14
N ASP A 390 6.65 13.88 12.86
CA ASP A 390 6.02 13.56 14.14
C ASP A 390 4.62 12.97 13.95
N TYR A 391 3.97 13.31 12.83
CA TYR A 391 2.59 12.97 12.54
C TYR A 391 2.43 12.37 11.15
N PHE A 392 1.45 11.47 11.05
CA PHE A 392 1.02 10.84 9.81
C PHE A 392 -0.43 11.24 9.54
N LEU A 393 -0.69 11.77 8.33
CA LEU A 393 -2.03 12.14 7.86
C LEU A 393 -2.67 10.98 7.11
N TYR A 394 -3.84 10.55 7.56
CA TYR A 394 -4.69 9.58 6.87
C TYR A 394 -5.94 10.25 6.34
N VAL A 395 -6.34 9.92 5.11
CA VAL A 395 -7.54 10.45 4.48
C VAL A 395 -8.23 9.33 3.70
N TYR A 396 -9.52 9.10 3.98
CA TYR A 396 -10.38 8.26 3.18
C TYR A 396 -11.60 9.06 2.75
N TYR A 397 -11.88 9.08 1.45
CA TYR A 397 -13.03 9.80 0.90
C TYR A 397 -14.19 8.86 0.66
N TRP A 398 -15.40 9.33 0.97
CA TRP A 398 -16.63 8.60 0.70
C TRP A 398 -16.71 8.12 -0.76
N GLU A 399 -17.11 6.88 -0.95
CA GLU A 399 -17.30 6.30 -2.29
C GLU A 399 -18.73 5.80 -2.48
N LYS A 400 -19.31 6.08 -3.66
CA LYS A 400 -20.70 5.75 -3.98
C LYS A 400 -21.04 4.27 -3.84
N ASN A 401 -20.07 3.39 -4.12
CA ASN A 401 -20.29 1.94 -4.07
C ASN A 401 -20.32 1.38 -2.64
N PHE A 402 -19.82 2.16 -1.67
CA PHE A 402 -19.76 1.80 -0.25
C PHE A 402 -20.26 2.96 0.62
N PRO A 403 -21.54 3.35 0.46
CA PRO A 403 -22.08 4.56 1.06
C PRO A 403 -22.13 4.54 2.61
N GLN A 404 -22.00 3.35 3.21
CA GLN A 404 -21.95 3.15 4.65
C GLN A 404 -20.63 3.57 5.30
N SER A 405 -19.55 3.73 4.52
CA SER A 405 -18.26 4.21 5.03
C SER A 405 -18.17 5.72 4.88
N PRO A 406 -18.05 6.50 5.98
CA PRO A 406 -17.97 7.95 5.89
C PRO A 406 -16.63 8.42 5.32
N THR A 407 -16.53 9.69 4.92
CA THR A 407 -15.23 10.35 4.76
C THR A 407 -14.56 10.46 6.11
N VAL A 408 -13.32 9.98 6.20
CA VAL A 408 -12.55 9.91 7.45
C VAL A 408 -11.26 10.67 7.28
N PHE A 409 -10.96 11.55 8.24
CA PHE A 409 -9.63 12.14 8.39
C PHE A 409 -9.04 11.67 9.72
N ALA A 410 -7.77 11.33 9.73
CA ALA A 410 -7.09 11.00 10.96
C ALA A 410 -5.66 11.53 11.00
N LEU A 411 -5.23 11.88 12.19
CA LEU A 411 -3.84 12.21 12.50
C LEU A 411 -3.30 11.19 13.50
N ARG A 412 -2.21 10.52 13.13
CA ARG A 412 -1.54 9.55 13.98
C ARG A 412 -0.17 10.07 14.34
N GLY A 413 0.02 10.39 15.63
CA GLY A 413 1.31 10.70 16.22
C GLY A 413 1.96 9.45 16.82
N ASP A 414 3.05 9.63 17.57
CA ASP A 414 3.78 8.54 18.21
C ASP A 414 2.96 7.82 19.31
N ARG A 415 2.14 8.59 20.05
CA ARG A 415 1.33 8.06 21.14
C ARG A 415 -0.16 8.11 20.86
N TYR A 416 -0.65 9.23 20.34
CA TYR A 416 -2.08 9.44 20.16
C TYR A 416 -2.47 9.37 18.70
N LYS A 417 -3.69 8.88 18.47
CA LYS A 417 -4.40 8.96 17.19
C LYS A 417 -5.73 9.64 17.36
N TYR A 418 -5.96 10.69 16.57
CA TYR A 418 -7.22 11.42 16.48
C TYR A 418 -7.92 11.10 15.17
N ILE A 419 -9.22 10.80 15.21
CA ILE A 419 -10.04 10.45 14.05
C ILE A 419 -11.27 11.34 14.06
N THR A 420 -11.57 11.96 12.91
CA THR A 420 -12.77 12.77 12.69
C THR A 420 -13.46 12.41 11.38
N TYR A 421 -14.75 12.73 11.30
CA TYR A 421 -15.63 12.34 10.21
C TYR A 421 -16.21 13.56 9.52
N TYR A 422 -15.96 13.70 8.21
CA TYR A 422 -16.50 14.81 7.46
C TYR A 422 -17.91 14.49 6.94
N GLY A 423 -18.83 15.42 7.16
CA GLY A 423 -20.22 15.30 6.71
C GLY A 423 -21.08 14.34 7.56
N LEU A 424 -20.56 13.83 8.66
CA LEU A 424 -21.27 12.96 9.61
C LEU A 424 -21.30 13.62 10.99
N TRP A 425 -22.51 13.81 11.52
CA TRP A 425 -22.72 14.32 12.87
C TRP A 425 -22.63 13.17 13.87
N ASP A 426 -21.40 12.79 14.21
CA ASP A 426 -21.12 11.71 15.14
C ASP A 426 -19.90 12.07 16.02
N THR A 427 -19.55 11.20 16.94
CA THR A 427 -18.45 11.40 17.88
C THR A 427 -17.11 11.19 17.20
N ASP A 428 -16.19 12.12 17.37
CA ASP A 428 -14.77 11.94 17.04
C ASP A 428 -14.12 10.91 17.97
N GLU A 429 -12.92 10.47 17.61
CA GLU A 429 -12.22 9.46 18.39
C GLU A 429 -10.79 9.92 18.73
N LEU A 430 -10.36 9.61 19.96
CA LEU A 430 -8.98 9.74 20.41
C LEU A 430 -8.52 8.44 21.06
N TYR A 431 -7.41 7.89 20.61
CA TYR A 431 -6.81 6.66 21.16
C TYR A 431 -5.38 6.88 21.62
N ASP A 432 -5.01 6.30 22.76
CA ASP A 432 -3.61 6.16 23.20
C ASP A 432 -3.06 4.83 22.68
N ILE A 433 -2.43 4.86 21.53
CA ILE A 433 -1.95 3.67 20.80
C ILE A 433 -0.90 2.87 21.58
N ARG A 434 -0.17 3.51 22.49
CA ARG A 434 0.84 2.83 23.30
C ARG A 434 0.21 1.95 24.40
N SER A 435 -0.84 2.44 25.05
CA SER A 435 -1.53 1.72 26.12
C SER A 435 -2.72 0.88 25.64
N ASP A 436 -3.31 1.24 24.50
CA ASP A 436 -4.46 0.58 23.86
C ASP A 436 -4.21 0.40 22.34
N PRO A 437 -3.29 -0.49 21.95
CA PRO A 437 -2.97 -0.72 20.53
C PRO A 437 -4.14 -1.32 19.74
N GLY A 438 -5.15 -1.84 20.41
CA GLY A 438 -6.40 -2.35 19.81
C GLY A 438 -7.50 -1.31 19.65
N GLU A 439 -7.26 -0.05 20.06
CA GLU A 439 -8.19 1.08 19.92
C GLU A 439 -9.58 0.79 20.50
N THR A 440 -9.57 0.14 21.65
CA THR A 440 -10.81 -0.36 22.29
C THR A 440 -11.53 0.72 23.08
N LYS A 441 -10.80 1.71 23.61
CA LYS A 441 -11.33 2.76 24.49
C LYS A 441 -11.16 4.15 23.88
N ASN A 442 -12.27 4.75 23.43
CA ASN A 442 -12.25 6.13 22.96
C ASN A 442 -12.07 7.11 24.14
N LEU A 443 -11.03 7.93 24.08
CA LEU A 443 -10.66 8.91 25.13
C LEU A 443 -11.15 10.33 24.81
N ILE A 444 -11.90 10.55 23.76
CA ILE A 444 -12.32 11.90 23.28
C ILE A 444 -13.08 12.70 24.36
N ALA A 445 -13.83 12.03 25.22
CA ALA A 445 -14.62 12.65 26.30
C ALA A 445 -13.80 12.92 27.57
N ASP A 446 -12.54 12.46 27.66
CA ASP A 446 -11.70 12.71 28.85
C ASP A 446 -11.29 14.20 28.91
N SER A 447 -11.83 14.89 29.93
CA SER A 447 -11.55 16.32 30.11
C SER A 447 -10.06 16.66 30.29
N LYS A 448 -9.25 15.71 30.78
CA LYS A 448 -7.80 15.88 30.95
C LYS A 448 -7.05 15.87 29.63
N LEU A 449 -7.61 15.26 28.61
CA LEU A 449 -7.01 15.15 27.28
C LEU A 449 -7.51 16.20 26.28
N LYS A 450 -8.37 17.14 26.69
CA LYS A 450 -8.80 18.27 25.84
C LYS A 450 -7.64 19.05 25.18
N PRO A 451 -6.52 19.33 25.87
CA PRO A 451 -5.40 19.98 25.20
C PRO A 451 -4.80 19.13 24.06
N VAL A 452 -4.67 17.81 24.26
CA VAL A 452 -4.18 16.86 23.24
C VAL A 452 -5.14 16.81 22.03
N VAL A 453 -6.45 16.76 22.28
CA VAL A 453 -7.45 16.78 21.20
C VAL A 453 -7.30 18.05 20.36
N ARG A 454 -7.21 19.22 20.98
CA ARG A 454 -7.04 20.49 20.25
C ARG A 454 -5.76 20.53 19.44
N GLU A 455 -4.64 20.13 20.05
CA GLU A 455 -3.36 20.09 19.35
C GLU A 455 -3.44 19.20 18.10
N MET A 456 -3.99 18.00 18.23
CA MET A 456 -4.12 17.05 17.11
C MET A 456 -5.12 17.52 16.05
N GLU A 457 -6.20 18.14 16.46
CA GLU A 457 -7.19 18.74 15.56
C GLU A 457 -6.59 19.91 14.76
N ASP A 458 -5.95 20.86 15.43
CA ASP A 458 -5.26 22.01 14.80
C ASP A 458 -4.19 21.52 13.82
N LYS A 459 -3.42 20.49 14.20
CA LYS A 459 -2.39 19.90 13.34
C LYS A 459 -2.99 19.17 12.14
N LEU A 460 -4.07 18.42 12.33
CA LEU A 460 -4.79 17.72 11.26
C LEU A 460 -5.29 18.71 10.20
N TYR A 461 -6.01 19.73 10.62
CA TYR A 461 -6.55 20.73 9.69
C TYR A 461 -5.45 21.60 9.07
N GLY A 462 -4.37 21.91 9.81
CA GLY A 462 -3.19 22.56 9.28
C GLY A 462 -2.57 21.76 8.13
N MET A 463 -2.30 20.45 8.33
CA MET A 463 -1.75 19.57 7.28
C MET A 463 -2.71 19.44 6.08
N LEU A 464 -4.02 19.33 6.30
CA LEU A 464 -5.01 19.30 5.23
C LEU A 464 -5.01 20.61 4.41
N ALA A 465 -4.95 21.77 5.09
CA ALA A 465 -4.94 23.07 4.44
C ALA A 465 -3.64 23.27 3.62
N GLU A 466 -2.48 22.98 4.20
CA GLU A 466 -1.17 23.10 3.57
C GLU A 466 -1.03 22.17 2.35
N SER A 467 -1.58 20.96 2.42
CA SER A 467 -1.53 19.99 1.33
C SER A 467 -2.67 20.13 0.31
N GLY A 468 -3.63 21.04 0.53
CA GLY A 468 -4.79 21.25 -0.36
C GLY A 468 -5.88 20.17 -0.21
N GLY A 469 -5.91 19.45 0.90
CA GLY A 469 -6.81 18.31 1.14
C GLY A 469 -8.18 18.65 1.73
N MET A 470 -8.47 19.93 2.02
CA MET A 470 -9.74 20.33 2.62
C MET A 470 -10.95 20.19 1.68
N PHE A 471 -10.72 20.35 0.37
CA PHE A 471 -11.78 20.31 -0.64
C PHE A 471 -11.34 19.48 -1.84
N ILE A 472 -12.11 18.46 -2.18
CA ILE A 472 -11.90 17.61 -3.36
C ILE A 472 -13.09 17.72 -4.31
#